data_6e5f55f2276b2b9844fa30795c5cebb0
#
_entry.id   6e5f55f2276b2b9844fa30795c5cebb0
#
_cell.length_a   1.000
_cell.length_b   1.000
_cell.length_c   1.000
_cell.angle_alpha   90.00
_cell.angle_beta   90.00
_cell.angle_gamma   90.00
#
_symmetry.space_group_name_H-M   'P 1'
#
loop_
_entity.id
_entity.type
_entity.pdbx_description
1 polymer ?
#
loop_
_entity_poly.entity_id
_entity_poly.type
_entity_poly.pdbx_seq_one_letter_code
_entity_poly.pdbx_strand_id
1 'polypeptide(L)'
;MGKIFEVKNLEDAKKIAIEEFELPEKDLKFEVLKETKGFLGIGSKIEVEVSVTTDGIEEGKKYIKAILDYNGAEGFIEKKVRGNNVEFNIDAGDFNGYLIGKNSRNLIALQTLVSTIVNRYYSKEDKKAVLVDVGGYKKRREKNLESMAVDWGKQVARSKQAITITDLNAYERKIIHNKLSTWKDVQTHSEGDGSDRVLIIEPKQ
;
A
#
# COMPACT_ATOMS: atom_id res chain seq x y z
N MET A 1 -4.77 -10.31 -17.87
CA MET A 1 -4.92 -11.72 -17.47
C MET A 1 -6.33 -12.14 -17.83
N GLY A 2 -6.49 -13.19 -18.66
CA GLY A 2 -7.77 -13.69 -19.10
C GLY A 2 -8.12 -15.00 -18.37
N LYS A 3 -9.39 -15.21 -18.06
CA LYS A 3 -9.93 -16.47 -17.53
C LYS A 3 -11.02 -16.96 -18.46
N ILE A 4 -10.98 -18.24 -18.80
CA ILE A 4 -11.96 -18.83 -19.72
C ILE A 4 -13.07 -19.48 -18.90
N PHE A 5 -14.32 -19.18 -19.28
CA PHE A 5 -15.52 -19.73 -18.69
C PHE A 5 -16.29 -20.52 -19.76
N GLU A 6 -16.67 -21.75 -19.44
CA GLU A 6 -17.59 -22.54 -20.27
C GLU A 6 -19.00 -22.39 -19.71
N VAL A 7 -19.89 -21.73 -20.44
CA VAL A 7 -21.22 -21.34 -19.99
C VAL A 7 -22.27 -21.57 -21.08
N LYS A 8 -23.55 -21.42 -20.73
CA LYS A 8 -24.66 -21.59 -21.69
C LYS A 8 -24.85 -20.37 -22.59
N ASN A 9 -24.61 -19.18 -22.07
CA ASN A 9 -24.80 -17.90 -22.76
C ASN A 9 -23.91 -16.82 -22.16
N LEU A 10 -23.84 -15.68 -22.82
CA LEU A 10 -23.01 -14.56 -22.39
C LEU A 10 -23.45 -13.92 -21.06
N GLU A 11 -24.76 -13.93 -20.79
CA GLU A 11 -25.28 -13.38 -19.52
C GLU A 11 -24.84 -14.20 -18.29
N ASP A 12 -24.75 -15.53 -18.45
CA ASP A 12 -24.21 -16.39 -17.40
C ASP A 12 -22.71 -16.13 -17.21
N ALA A 13 -21.95 -15.93 -18.31
CA ALA A 13 -20.54 -15.54 -18.24
C ALA A 13 -20.34 -14.22 -17.46
N LYS A 14 -21.17 -13.21 -17.74
CA LYS A 14 -21.12 -11.91 -17.06
C LYS A 14 -21.35 -12.05 -15.55
N LYS A 15 -22.40 -12.78 -15.15
CA LYS A 15 -22.71 -12.99 -13.73
C LYS A 15 -21.57 -13.68 -13.00
N ILE A 16 -21.08 -14.80 -13.54
CA ILE A 16 -19.98 -15.56 -12.93
C ILE A 16 -18.70 -14.70 -12.86
N ALA A 17 -18.39 -13.96 -13.93
CA ALA A 17 -17.19 -13.14 -13.96
C ALA A 17 -17.24 -11.98 -12.96
N ILE A 18 -18.37 -11.31 -12.81
CA ILE A 18 -18.55 -10.23 -11.81
C ILE A 18 -18.32 -10.77 -10.40
N GLU A 19 -18.84 -11.95 -10.07
CA GLU A 19 -18.61 -12.59 -8.76
C GLU A 19 -17.17 -13.05 -8.58
N GLU A 20 -16.57 -13.68 -9.59
CA GLU A 20 -15.22 -14.25 -9.52
C GLU A 20 -14.12 -13.19 -9.46
N PHE A 21 -14.26 -12.11 -10.23
CA PHE A 21 -13.28 -11.00 -10.26
C PHE A 21 -13.57 -9.94 -9.19
N GLU A 22 -14.76 -9.97 -8.58
CA GLU A 22 -15.26 -8.92 -7.66
C GLU A 22 -15.21 -7.50 -8.30
N LEU A 23 -15.38 -7.44 -9.63
CA LEU A 23 -15.32 -6.23 -10.44
C LEU A 23 -16.65 -5.97 -11.16
N PRO A 24 -17.04 -4.71 -11.36
CA PRO A 24 -18.21 -4.39 -12.17
C PRO A 24 -17.96 -4.73 -13.66
N GLU A 25 -19.03 -5.02 -14.39
CA GLU A 25 -18.97 -5.42 -15.80
C GLU A 25 -18.17 -4.43 -16.66
N LYS A 26 -18.25 -3.13 -16.39
CA LYS A 26 -17.52 -2.09 -17.14
C LYS A 26 -15.99 -2.22 -17.10
N ASP A 27 -15.46 -2.90 -16.10
CA ASP A 27 -14.02 -3.13 -15.92
C ASP A 27 -13.56 -4.46 -16.52
N LEU A 28 -14.49 -5.20 -17.14
CA LEU A 28 -14.27 -6.52 -17.72
C LEU A 28 -14.54 -6.49 -19.25
N LYS A 29 -13.68 -7.18 -20.00
CA LYS A 29 -13.88 -7.48 -21.42
C LYS A 29 -14.27 -8.94 -21.57
N PHE A 30 -15.29 -9.20 -22.38
CA PHE A 30 -15.80 -10.52 -22.69
C PHE A 30 -15.54 -10.82 -24.17
N GLU A 31 -14.86 -11.92 -24.47
CA GLU A 31 -14.56 -12.36 -25.81
C GLU A 31 -15.00 -13.82 -25.98
N VAL A 32 -15.94 -14.07 -26.90
CA VAL A 32 -16.42 -15.43 -27.19
C VAL A 32 -15.38 -16.11 -28.09
N LEU A 33 -14.72 -17.13 -27.57
CA LEU A 33 -13.69 -17.89 -28.29
C LEU A 33 -14.29 -18.99 -29.14
N LYS A 34 -15.37 -19.63 -28.63
CA LYS A 34 -15.96 -20.79 -29.28
C LYS A 34 -17.43 -20.89 -28.93
N GLU A 35 -18.23 -21.31 -29.94
CA GLU A 35 -19.63 -21.59 -29.80
C GLU A 35 -19.92 -23.03 -30.26
N THR A 36 -20.49 -23.85 -29.36
CA THR A 36 -20.87 -25.23 -29.69
C THR A 36 -22.38 -25.31 -29.70
N LYS A 37 -22.96 -25.60 -30.87
CA LYS A 37 -24.40 -25.76 -31.05
C LYS A 37 -24.80 -27.15 -30.56
N GLY A 38 -25.74 -27.23 -29.62
CA GLY A 38 -26.33 -28.49 -29.21
C GLY A 38 -27.30 -29.05 -30.26
N PHE A 39 -27.63 -30.32 -30.17
CA PHE A 39 -28.63 -30.95 -31.02
C PHE A 39 -30.04 -30.45 -30.62
N LEU A 40 -30.81 -29.92 -31.58
CA LEU A 40 -32.14 -29.33 -31.35
C LEU A 40 -32.19 -28.21 -30.28
N GLY A 41 -31.11 -27.43 -30.14
CA GLY A 41 -31.04 -26.35 -29.17
C GLY A 41 -30.80 -26.77 -27.72
N ILE A 42 -30.64 -28.07 -27.44
CA ILE A 42 -30.33 -28.60 -26.13
C ILE A 42 -28.82 -28.84 -26.04
N GLY A 43 -28.17 -28.20 -25.04
CA GLY A 43 -26.74 -28.40 -24.78
C GLY A 43 -25.80 -27.43 -25.52
N SER A 44 -26.28 -26.28 -25.99
CA SER A 44 -25.40 -25.21 -26.50
C SER A 44 -24.50 -24.69 -25.37
N LYS A 45 -23.22 -24.53 -25.69
CA LYS A 45 -22.20 -23.99 -24.77
C LYS A 45 -21.34 -22.99 -25.52
N ILE A 46 -20.89 -21.98 -24.80
CA ILE A 46 -19.91 -21.03 -25.30
C ILE A 46 -18.70 -20.99 -24.36
N GLU A 47 -17.52 -20.84 -24.94
CA GLU A 47 -16.28 -20.55 -24.22
C GLU A 47 -16.05 -19.04 -24.31
N VAL A 48 -16.03 -18.36 -23.17
CA VAL A 48 -15.85 -16.90 -23.08
C VAL A 48 -14.58 -16.60 -22.33
N GLU A 49 -13.64 -15.91 -22.95
CA GLU A 49 -12.50 -15.34 -22.26
C GLU A 49 -12.91 -14.01 -21.62
N VAL A 50 -12.67 -13.89 -20.32
CA VAL A 50 -12.92 -12.65 -19.58
C VAL A 50 -11.60 -12.08 -19.09
N SER A 51 -11.34 -10.83 -19.41
CA SER A 51 -10.12 -10.12 -19.02
C SER A 51 -10.44 -8.79 -18.37
N VAL A 52 -9.60 -8.39 -17.40
CA VAL A 52 -9.67 -7.06 -16.75
C VAL A 52 -9.09 -6.03 -17.70
N THR A 53 -9.84 -4.94 -17.96
CA THR A 53 -9.44 -3.85 -18.87
C THR A 53 -8.95 -2.62 -18.15
N THR A 54 -9.34 -2.44 -16.89
CA THR A 54 -9.00 -1.26 -16.09
C THR A 54 -7.58 -1.36 -15.55
N ASP A 55 -6.78 -0.31 -15.74
CA ASP A 55 -5.45 -0.20 -15.13
C ASP A 55 -5.58 0.23 -13.67
N GLY A 56 -5.38 -0.71 -12.75
CA GLY A 56 -5.45 -0.46 -11.32
C GLY A 56 -4.45 0.61 -10.84
N ILE A 57 -3.30 0.76 -11.51
CA ILE A 57 -2.30 1.77 -11.16
C ILE A 57 -2.84 3.17 -11.49
N GLU A 58 -3.51 3.32 -12.62
CA GLU A 58 -4.17 4.59 -12.98
C GLU A 58 -5.34 4.90 -12.04
N GLU A 59 -6.12 3.90 -11.62
CA GLU A 59 -7.18 4.11 -10.62
C GLU A 59 -6.62 4.56 -9.26
N GLY A 60 -5.50 3.99 -8.82
CA GLY A 60 -4.78 4.46 -7.63
C GLY A 60 -4.34 5.93 -7.75
N LYS A 61 -3.80 6.33 -8.92
CA LYS A 61 -3.43 7.72 -9.19
C LYS A 61 -4.64 8.66 -9.21
N LYS A 62 -5.74 8.25 -9.85
CA LYS A 62 -7.00 9.02 -9.87
C LYS A 62 -7.55 9.24 -8.47
N TYR A 63 -7.46 8.23 -7.60
CA TYR A 63 -7.89 8.35 -6.21
C TYR A 63 -7.08 9.39 -5.44
N ILE A 64 -5.74 9.39 -5.58
CA ILE A 64 -4.89 10.42 -4.97
C ILE A 64 -5.27 11.79 -5.50
N LYS A 65 -5.45 11.92 -6.83
CA LYS A 65 -5.85 13.19 -7.44
C LYS A 65 -7.19 13.69 -6.92
N ALA A 66 -8.18 12.80 -6.78
CA ALA A 66 -9.51 13.17 -6.26
C ALA A 66 -9.41 13.71 -4.82
N ILE A 67 -8.52 13.16 -3.97
CA ILE A 67 -8.28 13.71 -2.62
C ILE A 67 -7.73 15.15 -2.71
N LEU A 68 -6.76 15.41 -3.59
CA LEU A 68 -6.21 16.75 -3.77
C LEU A 68 -7.28 17.72 -4.28
N ASP A 69 -7.98 17.35 -5.34
CA ASP A 69 -9.01 18.18 -5.97
C ASP A 69 -10.16 18.53 -4.99
N TYR A 70 -10.63 17.53 -4.21
CA TYR A 70 -11.70 17.74 -3.21
C TYR A 70 -11.30 18.73 -2.12
N ASN A 71 -10.01 18.78 -1.77
CA ASN A 71 -9.49 19.70 -0.76
C ASN A 71 -8.97 21.03 -1.36
N GLY A 72 -9.16 21.26 -2.65
CA GLY A 72 -8.66 22.46 -3.32
C GLY A 72 -7.14 22.56 -3.33
N ALA A 73 -6.43 21.44 -3.18
CA ALA A 73 -4.99 21.42 -3.15
C ALA A 73 -4.42 21.18 -4.55
N GLU A 74 -3.59 22.11 -5.02
CA GLU A 74 -2.79 21.88 -6.21
C GLU A 74 -1.61 20.97 -5.86
N GLY A 75 -1.39 19.92 -6.67
CA GLY A 75 -0.31 18.99 -6.40
C GLY A 75 0.11 18.19 -7.63
N PHE A 76 1.37 17.79 -7.62
CA PHE A 76 1.95 16.93 -8.63
C PHE A 76 2.04 15.49 -8.09
N ILE A 77 1.67 14.52 -8.95
CA ILE A 77 1.74 13.08 -8.62
C ILE A 77 2.63 12.42 -9.67
N GLU A 78 3.86 12.12 -9.28
CA GLU A 78 4.77 11.31 -10.08
C GLU A 78 4.49 9.83 -9.83
N LYS A 79 4.37 9.06 -10.91
CA LYS A 79 4.19 7.60 -10.89
C LYS A 79 5.45 6.95 -11.43
N LYS A 80 6.03 6.00 -10.69
CA LYS A 80 7.12 5.14 -11.13
C LYS A 80 6.73 3.69 -11.02
N VAL A 81 6.91 2.92 -12.10
CA VAL A 81 6.61 1.48 -12.14
C VAL A 81 7.87 0.71 -12.53
N ARG A 82 8.25 -0.27 -11.71
CA ARG A 82 9.39 -1.16 -11.95
C ARG A 82 8.99 -2.60 -11.59
N GLY A 83 8.60 -3.34 -12.62
CA GLY A 83 8.05 -4.69 -12.42
C GLY A 83 6.78 -4.64 -11.56
N ASN A 84 6.80 -5.32 -10.42
CA ASN A 84 5.67 -5.30 -9.49
C ASN A 84 5.70 -4.15 -8.47
N ASN A 85 6.75 -3.31 -8.48
CA ASN A 85 6.83 -2.16 -7.59
C ASN A 85 6.23 -0.93 -8.25
N VAL A 86 5.30 -0.29 -7.55
CA VAL A 86 4.63 0.95 -7.95
C VAL A 86 4.87 2.00 -6.88
N GLU A 87 5.42 3.14 -7.27
CA GLU A 87 5.68 4.25 -6.37
C GLU A 87 4.92 5.49 -6.84
N PHE A 88 4.16 6.10 -5.93
CA PHE A 88 3.53 7.39 -6.12
C PHE A 88 4.21 8.42 -5.22
N ASN A 89 4.87 9.40 -5.83
CA ASN A 89 5.48 10.54 -5.16
C ASN A 89 4.55 11.74 -5.32
N ILE A 90 4.03 12.25 -4.22
CA ILE A 90 3.08 13.37 -4.18
C ILE A 90 3.82 14.60 -3.66
N ASP A 91 3.66 15.73 -4.34
CA ASP A 91 4.02 17.04 -3.80
C ASP A 91 2.85 18.00 -3.97
N ALA A 92 2.26 18.41 -2.87
CA ALA A 92 1.11 19.28 -2.78
C ALA A 92 1.40 20.52 -1.89
N GLY A 93 2.67 20.97 -1.86
CA GLY A 93 3.07 22.16 -1.13
C GLY A 93 2.65 22.11 0.34
N ASP A 94 1.92 23.15 0.79
CA ASP A 94 1.46 23.26 2.19
C ASP A 94 0.53 22.13 2.62
N PHE A 95 -0.17 21.50 1.67
CA PHE A 95 -1.06 20.36 1.95
C PHE A 95 -0.30 19.07 2.28
N ASN A 96 1.00 18.98 2.00
CA ASN A 96 1.84 17.83 2.33
C ASN A 96 1.74 17.45 3.81
N GLY A 97 1.71 18.42 4.71
CA GLY A 97 1.57 18.20 6.16
C GLY A 97 0.27 17.45 6.52
N TYR A 98 -0.83 17.81 5.86
CA TYR A 98 -2.12 17.14 6.06
C TYR A 98 -2.11 15.69 5.52
N LEU A 99 -1.53 15.47 4.34
CA LEU A 99 -1.40 14.13 3.76
C LEU A 99 -0.51 13.22 4.59
N ILE A 100 0.51 13.75 5.27
CA ILE A 100 1.39 12.99 6.17
C ILE A 100 0.67 12.72 7.50
N GLY A 101 0.07 13.73 8.11
CA GLY A 101 -0.58 13.67 9.40
C GLY A 101 0.37 13.46 10.58
N LYS A 102 -0.18 13.49 11.80
CA LYS A 102 0.58 13.23 13.02
C LYS A 102 1.18 11.81 12.97
N ASN A 103 2.47 11.70 13.19
CA ASN A 103 3.21 10.41 13.21
C ASN A 103 2.98 9.56 11.94
N SER A 104 2.87 10.19 10.79
CA SER A 104 2.63 9.55 9.48
C SER A 104 1.30 8.78 9.36
N ARG A 105 0.34 8.98 10.25
CA ARG A 105 -0.91 8.18 10.28
C ARG A 105 -1.71 8.32 9.00
N ASN A 106 -1.86 9.55 8.49
CA ASN A 106 -2.60 9.78 7.24
C ASN A 106 -1.86 9.18 6.04
N LEU A 107 -0.54 9.32 5.99
CA LEU A 107 0.27 8.74 4.91
C LEU A 107 0.18 7.20 4.88
N ILE A 108 0.20 6.55 6.05
CA ILE A 108 0.04 5.09 6.15
C ILE A 108 -1.36 4.68 5.68
N ALA A 109 -2.41 5.38 6.12
CA ALA A 109 -3.79 5.13 5.70
C ALA A 109 -3.95 5.34 4.19
N LEU A 110 -3.42 6.44 3.65
CA LEU A 110 -3.44 6.73 2.22
C LEU A 110 -2.75 5.62 1.42
N GLN A 111 -1.55 5.19 1.84
CA GLN A 111 -0.85 4.10 1.18
C GLN A 111 -1.65 2.79 1.20
N THR A 112 -2.32 2.47 2.32
CA THR A 112 -3.17 1.28 2.42
C THR A 112 -4.34 1.35 1.44
N LEU A 113 -5.05 2.47 1.40
CA LEU A 113 -6.18 2.68 0.48
C LEU A 113 -5.74 2.61 -0.99
N VAL A 114 -4.67 3.32 -1.34
CA VAL A 114 -4.13 3.29 -2.72
C VAL A 114 -3.69 1.88 -3.10
N SER A 115 -3.02 1.16 -2.19
CA SER A 115 -2.60 -0.23 -2.41
C SER A 115 -3.80 -1.16 -2.64
N THR A 116 -4.88 -0.98 -1.89
CA THR A 116 -6.13 -1.75 -2.04
C THR A 116 -6.78 -1.46 -3.38
N ILE A 117 -6.89 -0.18 -3.77
CA ILE A 117 -7.47 0.24 -5.05
C ILE A 117 -6.66 -0.33 -6.23
N VAL A 118 -5.34 -0.16 -6.20
CA VAL A 118 -4.46 -0.70 -7.25
C VAL A 118 -4.65 -2.20 -7.36
N ASN A 119 -4.53 -2.93 -6.27
CA ASN A 119 -4.52 -4.39 -6.26
C ASN A 119 -5.87 -5.05 -6.50
N ARG A 120 -6.96 -4.29 -6.53
CA ARG A 120 -8.28 -4.79 -6.89
C ARG A 120 -8.33 -5.34 -8.33
N TYR A 121 -7.46 -4.85 -9.20
CA TYR A 121 -7.43 -5.17 -10.64
C TYR A 121 -6.33 -6.17 -11.02
N TYR A 122 -5.60 -6.71 -10.03
CA TYR A 122 -4.52 -7.67 -10.25
C TYR A 122 -4.81 -8.99 -9.54
N SER A 123 -4.34 -10.10 -10.10
CA SER A 123 -4.38 -11.40 -9.44
C SER A 123 -3.45 -11.46 -8.23
N LYS A 124 -3.57 -12.52 -7.43
CA LYS A 124 -2.68 -12.73 -6.27
C LYS A 124 -1.22 -12.85 -6.70
N GLU A 125 -0.97 -13.48 -7.87
CA GLU A 125 0.35 -13.70 -8.45
C GLU A 125 0.97 -12.41 -9.00
N ASP A 126 0.14 -11.50 -9.54
CA ASP A 126 0.55 -10.24 -10.16
C ASP A 126 0.48 -9.04 -9.22
N LYS A 127 0.22 -9.30 -7.94
CA LYS A 127 0.02 -8.25 -6.92
C LYS A 127 1.15 -7.22 -6.92
N LYS A 128 0.75 -5.94 -6.90
CA LYS A 128 1.69 -4.81 -6.89
C LYS A 128 2.08 -4.42 -5.47
N ALA A 129 3.39 -4.22 -5.27
CA ALA A 129 3.91 -3.58 -4.07
C ALA A 129 3.82 -2.06 -4.24
N VAL A 130 2.83 -1.45 -3.58
CA VAL A 130 2.53 -0.02 -3.73
C VAL A 130 3.16 0.78 -2.61
N LEU A 131 3.96 1.78 -2.98
CA LEU A 131 4.55 2.77 -2.09
C LEU A 131 3.95 4.14 -2.40
N VAL A 132 3.60 4.88 -1.34
CA VAL A 132 3.21 6.29 -1.43
C VAL A 132 4.16 7.11 -0.58
N ASP A 133 4.75 8.15 -1.16
CA ASP A 133 5.55 9.14 -0.44
C ASP A 133 5.01 10.56 -0.71
N VAL A 134 5.18 11.44 0.27
CA VAL A 134 4.71 12.83 0.19
C VAL A 134 5.88 13.76 0.47
N GLY A 135 6.26 14.55 -0.55
CA GLY A 135 7.33 15.53 -0.47
C GLY A 135 8.68 14.95 -0.03
N GLY A 136 8.95 13.67 -0.28
CA GLY A 136 10.18 13.02 0.19
C GLY A 136 10.24 12.81 1.70
N TYR A 137 9.07 12.72 2.35
CA TYR A 137 8.95 12.62 3.81
C TYR A 137 9.66 11.40 4.38
N LYS A 138 9.48 10.21 3.77
CA LYS A 138 10.03 8.95 4.32
C LYS A 138 11.54 9.05 4.56
N LYS A 139 12.28 9.53 3.56
CA LYS A 139 13.74 9.67 3.66
C LYS A 139 14.16 10.71 4.70
N ARG A 140 13.43 11.86 4.79
CA ARG A 140 13.71 12.87 5.82
C ARG A 140 13.41 12.35 7.22
N ARG A 141 12.28 11.65 7.39
CA ARG A 141 11.87 11.08 8.68
C ARG A 141 12.86 10.04 9.17
N GLU A 142 13.33 9.15 8.28
CA GLU A 142 14.35 8.15 8.59
C GLU A 142 15.64 8.79 9.11
N LYS A 143 16.17 9.79 8.39
CA LYS A 143 17.37 10.51 8.83
C LYS A 143 17.19 11.21 10.18
N ASN A 144 16.02 11.82 10.40
CA ASN A 144 15.71 12.47 11.67
C ASN A 144 15.67 11.46 12.81
N LEU A 145 15.02 10.29 12.59
CA LEU A 145 14.97 9.23 13.59
C LEU A 145 16.34 8.65 13.90
N GLU A 146 17.20 8.50 12.90
CA GLU A 146 18.59 8.07 13.12
C GLU A 146 19.38 9.08 13.96
N SER A 147 19.20 10.39 13.70
CA SER A 147 19.84 11.44 14.50
C SER A 147 19.32 11.44 15.94
N MET A 148 18.01 11.38 16.13
CA MET A 148 17.38 11.32 17.45
C MET A 148 17.83 10.06 18.21
N ALA A 149 17.94 8.91 17.53
CA ALA A 149 18.44 7.68 18.15
C ALA A 149 19.84 7.85 18.74
N VAL A 150 20.74 8.52 17.99
CA VAL A 150 22.10 8.82 18.46
C VAL A 150 22.07 9.71 19.73
N ASP A 151 21.21 10.74 19.74
CA ASP A 151 21.11 11.65 20.87
C ASP A 151 20.52 10.95 22.11
N TRP A 152 19.47 10.16 21.93
CA TRP A 152 18.90 9.34 23.01
C TRP A 152 19.89 8.28 23.52
N GLY A 153 20.60 7.61 22.63
CA GLY A 153 21.65 6.66 23.01
C GLY A 153 22.74 7.30 23.88
N LYS A 154 23.22 8.49 23.50
CA LYS A 154 24.19 9.26 24.30
C LYS A 154 23.62 9.66 25.67
N GLN A 155 22.36 10.09 25.70
CA GLN A 155 21.68 10.46 26.94
C GLN A 155 21.63 9.27 27.90
N VAL A 156 21.15 8.11 27.45
CA VAL A 156 21.06 6.88 28.25
C VAL A 156 22.43 6.40 28.72
N ALA A 157 23.43 6.40 27.81
CA ALA A 157 24.79 5.99 28.15
C ALA A 157 25.40 6.85 29.28
N ARG A 158 25.09 8.17 29.30
CA ARG A 158 25.58 9.11 30.34
C ARG A 158 24.79 9.05 31.61
N SER A 159 23.45 9.08 31.52
CA SER A 159 22.55 9.15 32.68
C SER A 159 22.42 7.83 33.42
N LYS A 160 22.68 6.73 32.74
CA LYS A 160 22.42 5.35 33.18
C LYS A 160 20.94 5.10 33.51
N GLN A 161 20.03 5.93 32.98
CA GLN A 161 18.59 5.80 33.13
C GLN A 161 17.94 5.43 31.80
N ALA A 162 17.00 4.49 31.84
CA ALA A 162 16.21 4.11 30.70
C ALA A 162 15.28 5.25 30.26
N ILE A 163 15.03 5.34 28.96
CA ILE A 163 14.02 6.24 28.38
C ILE A 163 13.00 5.45 27.57
N THR A 164 11.76 5.91 27.59
CA THR A 164 10.65 5.32 26.83
C THR A 164 10.24 6.27 25.72
N ILE A 165 10.19 5.79 24.50
CA ILE A 165 9.79 6.55 23.32
C ILE A 165 8.43 6.02 22.85
N THR A 166 7.45 6.89 22.86
CA THR A 166 6.07 6.63 22.42
C THR A 166 5.84 7.09 20.98
N ASP A 167 4.65 6.80 20.44
CA ASP A 167 4.18 7.34 19.15
C ASP A 167 5.04 6.97 17.93
N LEU A 168 5.75 5.85 17.98
CA LEU A 168 6.51 5.29 16.87
C LEU A 168 5.75 4.11 16.23
N ASN A 169 5.68 4.07 14.89
CA ASN A 169 5.24 2.87 14.21
C ASN A 169 6.32 1.76 14.21
N ALA A 170 5.95 0.55 13.80
CA ALA A 170 6.87 -0.60 13.84
C ALA A 170 8.16 -0.38 13.02
N TYR A 171 8.04 0.28 11.86
CA TYR A 171 9.19 0.60 11.01
C TYR A 171 10.12 1.61 11.67
N GLU A 172 9.57 2.65 12.29
CA GLU A 172 10.34 3.68 13.01
C GLU A 172 11.07 3.11 14.22
N ARG A 173 10.43 2.22 14.99
CA ARG A 173 11.11 1.49 16.08
C ARG A 173 12.27 0.66 15.56
N LYS A 174 12.11 0.01 14.39
CA LYS A 174 13.19 -0.77 13.76
C LYS A 174 14.37 0.09 13.33
N ILE A 175 14.13 1.31 12.80
CA ILE A 175 15.20 2.25 12.43
C ILE A 175 16.06 2.57 13.67
N ILE A 176 15.43 2.96 14.78
CA ILE A 176 16.12 3.32 16.01
C ILE A 176 16.86 2.11 16.58
N HIS A 177 16.21 0.95 16.62
CA HIS A 177 16.83 -0.29 17.08
C HIS A 177 18.08 -0.63 16.24
N ASN A 178 17.98 -0.61 14.92
CA ASN A 178 19.11 -0.88 14.04
C ASN A 178 20.26 0.13 14.25
N LYS A 179 19.93 1.42 14.45
CA LYS A 179 20.93 2.47 14.67
C LYS A 179 21.70 2.26 15.97
N LEU A 180 21.06 1.74 17.00
CA LEU A 180 21.66 1.54 18.33
C LEU A 180 22.16 0.11 18.56
N SER A 181 21.84 -0.85 17.68
CA SER A 181 22.17 -2.28 17.85
C SER A 181 23.67 -2.57 18.04
N THR A 182 24.54 -1.73 17.46
CA THR A 182 26.00 -1.87 17.54
C THR A 182 26.64 -1.14 18.72
N TRP A 183 25.84 -0.40 19.50
CA TRP A 183 26.34 0.36 20.64
C TRP A 183 26.65 -0.57 21.82
N LYS A 184 27.77 -0.31 22.53
CA LYS A 184 28.22 -1.14 23.63
C LYS A 184 27.50 -0.82 24.93
N ASP A 185 27.10 0.45 25.12
CA ASP A 185 26.61 0.98 26.39
C ASP A 185 25.08 1.01 26.53
N VAL A 186 24.37 0.75 25.45
CA VAL A 186 22.90 0.79 25.42
C VAL A 186 22.31 -0.39 24.67
N GLN A 187 21.08 -0.75 25.04
CA GLN A 187 20.27 -1.73 24.34
C GLN A 187 18.85 -1.19 24.14
N THR A 188 18.12 -1.79 23.22
CA THR A 188 16.76 -1.37 22.90
C THR A 188 15.83 -2.57 22.77
N HIS A 189 14.62 -2.44 23.28
CA HIS A 189 13.55 -3.40 23.08
C HIS A 189 12.20 -2.69 22.98
N SER A 190 11.17 -3.39 22.52
CA SER A 190 9.82 -2.83 22.43
C SER A 190 8.87 -3.58 23.36
N GLU A 191 8.08 -2.85 24.13
CA GLU A 191 7.08 -3.38 25.05
C GLU A 191 5.67 -2.92 24.69
N GLY A 192 4.66 -3.68 25.12
CA GLY A 192 3.25 -3.41 24.84
C GLY A 192 2.79 -3.94 23.49
N ASP A 193 1.51 -3.73 23.20
CA ASP A 193 0.85 -4.23 22.00
C ASP A 193 0.12 -3.12 21.23
N GLY A 194 -0.06 -3.35 19.92
CA GLY A 194 -0.83 -2.47 19.05
C GLY A 194 -0.33 -1.01 19.05
N SER A 195 -1.25 -0.08 19.31
CA SER A 195 -0.99 1.37 19.36
C SER A 195 -0.19 1.82 20.57
N ASP A 196 -0.24 1.04 21.67
CA ASP A 196 0.41 1.38 22.94
C ASP A 196 1.84 0.83 23.03
N ARG A 197 2.29 0.16 21.96
CA ARG A 197 3.63 -0.38 21.92
C ARG A 197 4.68 0.72 21.84
N VAL A 198 5.57 0.71 22.81
CA VAL A 198 6.65 1.70 22.97
C VAL A 198 8.02 1.11 22.68
N LEU A 199 9.01 1.97 22.44
CA LEU A 199 10.41 1.60 22.35
C LEU A 199 11.11 2.04 23.64
N ILE A 200 11.85 1.13 24.28
CA ILE A 200 12.67 1.41 25.45
C ILE A 200 14.12 1.40 25.02
N ILE A 201 14.87 2.42 25.44
CA ILE A 201 16.33 2.51 25.31
C ILE A 201 16.88 2.52 26.70
N GLU A 202 17.74 1.54 27.06
CA GLU A 202 18.25 1.36 28.42
C GLU A 202 19.75 1.08 28.43
N PRO A 203 20.44 1.29 29.58
CA PRO A 203 21.83 0.93 29.71
C PRO A 203 22.03 -0.58 29.54
N LYS A 204 23.06 -0.98 28.80
CA LYS A 204 23.48 -2.37 28.73
C LYS A 204 24.21 -2.73 30.02
N GLN A 205 23.81 -3.85 30.62
CA GLN A 205 24.47 -4.38 31.82
C GLN A 205 25.83 -4.99 31.50
#